data_0f7d80060d540febeb46f84dcdfc53e2
#
_entry.id   0f7d80060d540febeb46f84dcdfc53e2
#
_cell.length_a   1.000
_cell.length_b   1.000
_cell.length_c   1.000
_cell.angle_alpha   90.00
_cell.angle_beta   90.00
_cell.angle_gamma   90.00
#
_symmetry.space_group_name_H-M   'P 1'
#
loop_
_entity.id
_entity.type
_entity.pdbx_description
1 polymer ?
#
loop_
_entity_poly.entity_id
_entity_poly.type
_entity_poly.pdbx_seq_one_letter_code
_entity_poly.pdbx_strand_id
1 'polypeptide(L)'
;MKQILFILFLFSSTLQAEENFVEGIDYELINDDPSLYVSKKNNKIKIIEAFWYGCPHCYVFEDYLAKWETRKQGDIKFINMPVVFNKTWLLHARAFYTMKELDNFKDFHKKFFYAYHEQQRTFASKESVVNFLVSQGADKENVEKNFSSELVSKKVQEANYMLETYQIDSVPAMIINDKYKISGRMAKTYERMLEISDFIIDLERKSRSK
;
A
#
# COMPACT_ATOMS: atom_id res chain seq x y z
N MET A 1 -38.25 -59.06 -7.75
CA MET A 1 -36.86 -58.79 -7.33
C MET A 1 -36.52 -57.36 -7.72
N LYS A 2 -36.52 -56.41 -6.75
CA LYS A 2 -36.14 -54.98 -6.99
C LYS A 2 -34.67 -54.83 -6.64
N GLN A 3 -33.83 -54.52 -7.62
CA GLN A 3 -32.43 -54.14 -7.39
C GLN A 3 -32.38 -52.68 -6.94
N ILE A 4 -31.87 -52.46 -5.73
CA ILE A 4 -31.60 -51.13 -5.17
C ILE A 4 -30.17 -50.76 -5.60
N LEU A 5 -30.05 -49.76 -6.49
CA LEU A 5 -28.76 -49.23 -6.93
C LEU A 5 -28.28 -48.21 -5.87
N PHE A 6 -27.25 -48.60 -5.12
CA PHE A 6 -26.61 -47.71 -4.13
C PHE A 6 -25.61 -46.81 -4.88
N ILE A 7 -25.97 -45.52 -5.09
CA ILE A 7 -25.06 -44.54 -5.66
C ILE A 7 -24.19 -44.01 -4.51
N LEU A 8 -22.92 -44.42 -4.52
CA LEU A 8 -21.89 -43.91 -3.60
C LEU A 8 -21.50 -42.50 -4.07
N PHE A 9 -21.94 -41.45 -3.38
CA PHE A 9 -21.47 -40.09 -3.59
C PHE A 9 -20.08 -39.95 -2.92
N LEU A 10 -19.00 -40.02 -3.73
CA LEU A 10 -17.66 -39.67 -3.28
C LEU A 10 -17.57 -38.15 -3.09
N PHE A 11 -17.68 -37.70 -1.88
CA PHE A 11 -17.34 -36.33 -1.47
C PHE A 11 -15.83 -36.20 -1.54
N SER A 12 -15.31 -35.67 -2.68
CA SER A 12 -13.94 -35.20 -2.79
C SER A 12 -13.81 -33.91 -2.01
N SER A 13 -13.44 -34.00 -0.72
CA SER A 13 -12.95 -32.85 0.02
C SER A 13 -11.59 -32.45 -0.56
N THR A 14 -11.56 -31.39 -1.35
CA THR A 14 -10.30 -30.72 -1.72
C THR A 14 -9.69 -30.15 -0.45
N LEU A 15 -8.67 -30.83 0.06
CA LEU A 15 -7.80 -30.29 1.09
C LEU A 15 -7.08 -29.10 0.46
N GLN A 16 -7.57 -27.88 0.71
CA GLN A 16 -6.86 -26.67 0.37
C GLN A 16 -5.72 -26.56 1.38
N ALA A 17 -4.49 -26.80 0.94
CA ALA A 17 -3.32 -26.57 1.77
C ALA A 17 -3.30 -25.08 2.12
N GLU A 18 -3.43 -24.72 3.41
CA GLU A 18 -3.14 -23.37 3.86
C GLU A 18 -1.66 -23.10 3.53
N GLU A 19 -1.39 -22.16 2.63
CA GLU A 19 -0.03 -21.70 2.39
C GLU A 19 0.47 -21.05 3.69
N ASN A 20 1.43 -21.68 4.33
CA ASN A 20 2.10 -21.14 5.51
C ASN A 20 3.26 -20.27 5.07
N PHE A 21 3.11 -18.94 5.18
CA PHE A 21 4.21 -18.01 4.98
C PHE A 21 5.10 -17.93 6.23
N VAL A 22 6.41 -17.80 6.01
CA VAL A 22 7.44 -17.94 7.04
C VAL A 22 8.09 -16.59 7.33
N GLU A 23 8.14 -16.22 8.61
CA GLU A 23 8.89 -15.06 9.08
C GLU A 23 10.39 -15.18 8.74
N GLY A 24 11.00 -14.09 8.33
CA GLY A 24 12.38 -14.02 7.85
C GLY A 24 12.58 -14.48 6.40
N ILE A 25 11.55 -15.09 5.77
CA ILE A 25 11.57 -15.52 4.37
C ILE A 25 10.56 -14.72 3.55
N ASP A 26 9.30 -14.74 3.94
CA ASP A 26 8.17 -14.16 3.22
C ASP A 26 7.80 -12.77 3.75
N TYR A 27 8.04 -12.52 5.02
CA TYR A 27 7.85 -11.24 5.71
C TYR A 27 8.82 -11.12 6.89
N GLU A 28 8.98 -9.90 7.40
CA GLU A 28 9.79 -9.63 8.61
C GLU A 28 8.96 -8.90 9.66
N LEU A 29 9.31 -9.13 10.94
CA LEU A 29 8.88 -8.24 12.02
C LEU A 29 9.73 -6.96 12.00
N ILE A 30 9.08 -5.81 12.08
CA ILE A 30 9.75 -4.51 12.09
C ILE A 30 10.49 -4.29 13.41
N ASN A 31 9.94 -4.84 14.48
CA ASN A 31 10.52 -4.76 15.81
C ASN A 31 10.09 -5.98 16.63
N ASP A 32 11.01 -6.55 17.39
CA ASP A 32 10.77 -7.73 18.22
C ASP A 32 10.09 -7.41 19.58
N ASP A 33 9.89 -6.13 19.90
CA ASP A 33 9.25 -5.70 21.15
C ASP A 33 7.72 -5.69 21.04
N PRO A 34 7.02 -6.68 21.63
CA PRO A 34 5.56 -6.74 21.58
C PRO A 34 4.87 -5.54 22.22
N SER A 35 5.54 -4.80 23.12
CA SER A 35 4.96 -3.62 23.78
C SER A 35 4.71 -2.46 22.81
N LEU A 36 5.43 -2.40 21.70
CA LEU A 36 5.27 -1.41 20.65
C LEU A 36 4.05 -1.67 19.76
N TYR A 37 3.53 -2.90 19.80
CA TYR A 37 2.36 -3.33 19.02
C TYR A 37 1.03 -3.22 19.78
N VAL A 38 1.02 -2.52 20.92
CA VAL A 38 -0.21 -2.30 21.68
C VAL A 38 -1.19 -1.60 20.75
N SER A 39 -2.15 -2.38 20.30
CA SER A 39 -3.29 -1.96 19.49
C SER A 39 -3.87 -0.68 20.11
N LYS A 40 -3.48 0.46 19.57
CA LYS A 40 -4.21 1.69 19.86
C LYS A 40 -5.64 1.39 19.47
N LYS A 41 -6.57 1.61 20.35
CA LYS A 41 -8.04 1.51 20.36
C LYS A 41 -8.81 1.63 19.02
N ASN A 42 -8.15 1.46 17.89
CA ASN A 42 -8.72 1.49 16.55
C ASN A 42 -8.98 0.04 16.11
N ASN A 43 -10.24 -0.34 16.02
CA ASN A 43 -10.67 -1.68 15.58
C ASN A 43 -10.23 -2.06 14.15
N LYS A 44 -9.46 -1.20 13.45
CA LYS A 44 -9.03 -1.44 12.07
C LYS A 44 -7.59 -1.91 11.98
N ILE A 45 -7.34 -2.89 11.13
CA ILE A 45 -6.00 -3.31 10.73
C ILE A 45 -5.45 -2.25 9.78
N LYS A 46 -4.34 -1.61 10.16
CA LYS A 46 -3.69 -0.62 9.33
C LYS A 46 -2.80 -1.32 8.30
N ILE A 47 -2.95 -0.95 7.05
CA ILE A 47 -2.12 -1.41 5.94
C ILE A 47 -1.54 -0.20 5.25
N ILE A 48 -0.23 -0.16 5.10
CA ILE A 48 0.48 0.90 4.39
C ILE A 48 1.16 0.28 3.18
N GLU A 49 0.92 0.85 2.01
CA GLU A 49 1.77 0.68 0.86
C GLU A 49 2.82 1.78 0.85
N ALA A 50 4.08 1.41 0.95
CA ALA A 50 5.21 2.30 0.76
C ALA A 50 5.60 2.32 -0.73
N PHE A 51 5.58 3.50 -1.36
CA PHE A 51 5.75 3.62 -2.80
C PHE A 51 6.54 4.87 -3.22
N TRP A 52 6.91 4.92 -4.49
CA TRP A 52 7.41 6.12 -5.17
C TRP A 52 6.85 6.22 -6.60
N TYR A 53 6.42 7.41 -7.01
CA TYR A 53 5.88 7.63 -8.37
C TYR A 53 6.83 7.25 -9.50
N GLY A 54 8.14 7.38 -9.31
CA GLY A 54 9.13 7.01 -10.32
C GLY A 54 9.51 5.52 -10.31
N CYS A 55 8.94 4.70 -9.45
CA CYS A 55 9.21 3.27 -9.39
C CYS A 55 8.31 2.49 -10.36
N PRO A 56 8.87 1.83 -11.39
CA PRO A 56 8.06 1.08 -12.36
C PRO A 56 7.33 -0.11 -11.71
N HIS A 57 7.91 -0.71 -10.67
CA HIS A 57 7.26 -1.78 -9.91
C HIS A 57 6.06 -1.29 -9.11
N CYS A 58 6.12 -0.07 -8.54
CA CYS A 58 4.98 0.54 -7.86
C CYS A 58 3.87 0.87 -8.87
N TYR A 59 4.21 1.41 -10.04
CA TYR A 59 3.25 1.70 -11.11
C TYR A 59 2.45 0.46 -11.51
N VAL A 60 3.13 -0.66 -11.75
CA VAL A 60 2.47 -1.93 -12.09
C VAL A 60 1.66 -2.47 -10.92
N PHE A 61 2.16 -2.32 -9.69
CA PHE A 61 1.51 -2.82 -8.49
C PHE A 61 0.16 -2.13 -8.18
N GLU A 62 -0.03 -0.88 -8.62
CA GLU A 62 -1.30 -0.15 -8.46
C GLU A 62 -2.52 -0.91 -9.00
N ASP A 63 -2.40 -1.58 -10.14
CA ASP A 63 -3.50 -2.37 -10.72
C ASP A 63 -3.85 -3.61 -9.87
N TYR A 64 -2.85 -4.22 -9.24
CA TYR A 64 -3.05 -5.34 -8.30
C TYR A 64 -3.70 -4.86 -7.01
N LEU A 65 -3.21 -3.74 -6.46
CA LEU A 65 -3.75 -3.12 -5.25
C LEU A 65 -5.20 -2.69 -5.43
N ALA A 66 -5.54 -2.06 -6.54
CA ALA A 66 -6.91 -1.62 -6.81
C ALA A 66 -7.90 -2.80 -6.79
N LYS A 67 -7.53 -3.93 -7.42
CA LYS A 67 -8.35 -5.14 -7.41
C LYS A 67 -8.42 -5.79 -6.03
N TRP A 68 -7.31 -5.76 -5.29
CA TRP A 68 -7.21 -6.33 -3.95
C TRP A 68 -8.02 -5.53 -2.93
N GLU A 69 -7.94 -4.19 -2.95
CA GLU A 69 -8.70 -3.31 -2.08
C GLU A 69 -10.21 -3.52 -2.17
N THR A 70 -10.75 -3.76 -3.38
CA THR A 70 -12.20 -3.97 -3.57
C THR A 70 -12.72 -5.19 -2.83
N ARG A 71 -11.86 -6.15 -2.48
CA ARG A 71 -12.20 -7.38 -1.76
C ARG A 71 -12.05 -7.26 -0.24
N LYS A 72 -11.57 -6.11 0.25
CA LYS A 72 -11.29 -5.95 1.68
C LYS A 72 -12.53 -5.58 2.48
N GLN A 73 -12.57 -6.11 3.68
CA GLN A 73 -13.66 -5.87 4.64
C GLN A 73 -13.47 -4.51 5.35
N GLY A 74 -14.54 -4.00 5.96
CA GLY A 74 -14.56 -2.70 6.63
C GLY A 74 -13.64 -2.56 7.86
N ASP A 75 -13.00 -3.65 8.30
CA ASP A 75 -12.03 -3.69 9.40
C ASP A 75 -10.60 -3.28 8.98
N ILE A 76 -10.40 -2.90 7.72
CA ILE A 76 -9.11 -2.49 7.17
C ILE A 76 -9.06 -0.97 6.96
N LYS A 77 -7.90 -0.37 7.26
CA LYS A 77 -7.53 0.99 6.89
C LYS A 77 -6.31 0.95 5.97
N PHE A 78 -6.52 1.16 4.68
CA PHE A 78 -5.45 1.22 3.69
C PHE A 78 -4.90 2.66 3.55
N ILE A 79 -3.58 2.78 3.42
CA ILE A 79 -2.84 4.06 3.34
C ILE A 79 -1.72 3.91 2.32
N ASN A 80 -1.72 4.74 1.27
CA ASN A 80 -0.53 4.92 0.44
C ASN A 80 0.41 5.92 1.13
N MET A 81 1.67 5.58 1.21
CA MET A 81 2.72 6.38 1.84
C MET A 81 3.90 6.57 0.88
N PRO A 82 4.08 7.77 0.33
CA PRO A 82 5.25 8.03 -0.50
C PRO A 82 6.51 8.06 0.35
N VAL A 83 7.55 7.34 -0.06
CA VAL A 83 8.85 7.33 0.64
C VAL A 83 9.80 8.37 0.06
N VAL A 84 10.80 8.80 0.86
CA VAL A 84 11.73 9.88 0.50
C VAL A 84 13.17 9.42 0.68
N PHE A 85 13.82 8.97 -0.41
CA PHE A 85 15.25 8.63 -0.39
C PHE A 85 16.17 9.76 -0.89
N ASN A 86 15.62 10.73 -1.65
CA ASN A 86 16.37 11.85 -2.20
C ASN A 86 15.45 13.04 -2.53
N LYS A 87 16.04 14.12 -3.09
CA LYS A 87 15.31 15.35 -3.43
C LYS A 87 14.17 15.15 -4.44
N THR A 88 14.33 14.27 -5.43
CA THR A 88 13.27 13.97 -6.40
C THR A 88 12.11 13.25 -5.72
N TRP A 89 12.40 12.28 -4.86
CA TRP A 89 11.38 11.58 -4.10
C TRP A 89 10.64 12.51 -3.13
N LEU A 90 11.37 13.44 -2.51
CA LEU A 90 10.77 14.49 -1.67
C LEU A 90 9.75 15.33 -2.44
N LEU A 91 10.11 15.75 -3.67
CA LEU A 91 9.21 16.52 -4.53
C LEU A 91 7.95 15.73 -4.88
N HIS A 92 8.10 14.45 -5.21
CA HIS A 92 6.99 13.56 -5.51
C HIS A 92 6.11 13.26 -4.29
N ALA A 93 6.71 13.12 -3.12
CA ALA A 93 5.96 12.99 -1.86
C ALA A 93 5.13 14.25 -1.55
N ARG A 94 5.70 15.44 -1.79
CA ARG A 94 4.95 16.69 -1.69
C ARG A 94 3.81 16.75 -2.69
N ALA A 95 4.01 16.30 -3.93
CA ALA A 95 2.95 16.21 -4.94
C ALA A 95 1.82 15.30 -4.47
N PHE A 96 2.14 14.13 -3.93
CA PHE A 96 1.15 13.19 -3.38
C PHE A 96 0.31 13.83 -2.29
N TYR A 97 0.94 14.42 -1.27
CA TYR A 97 0.19 15.04 -0.18
C TYR A 97 -0.55 16.31 -0.61
N THR A 98 -0.06 17.02 -1.61
CA THR A 98 -0.83 18.11 -2.24
C THR A 98 -2.11 17.58 -2.88
N MET A 99 -2.02 16.52 -3.68
CA MET A 99 -3.19 15.89 -4.31
C MET A 99 -4.19 15.35 -3.28
N LYS A 100 -3.72 14.90 -2.11
CA LYS A 100 -4.58 14.46 -0.98
C LYS A 100 -5.46 15.59 -0.43
N GLU A 101 -5.05 16.84 -0.56
CA GLU A 101 -5.80 18.02 -0.12
C GLU A 101 -6.70 18.59 -1.24
N LEU A 102 -6.72 17.96 -2.42
CA LEU A 102 -7.58 18.32 -3.54
C LEU A 102 -8.75 17.33 -3.67
N ASP A 103 -9.84 17.78 -4.27
CA ASP A 103 -10.90 16.87 -4.71
C ASP A 103 -10.37 15.91 -5.77
N ASN A 104 -11.00 14.72 -5.87
CA ASN A 104 -10.63 13.69 -6.86
C ASN A 104 -9.19 13.13 -6.73
N PHE A 105 -8.67 13.04 -5.52
CA PHE A 105 -7.33 12.50 -5.25
C PHE A 105 -7.00 11.22 -6.05
N LYS A 106 -7.90 10.23 -6.07
CA LYS A 106 -7.65 8.94 -6.75
C LYS A 106 -7.38 9.10 -8.24
N ASP A 107 -8.06 10.04 -8.89
CA ASP A 107 -7.87 10.32 -10.31
C ASP A 107 -6.52 11.00 -10.57
N PHE A 108 -6.16 12.00 -9.76
CA PHE A 108 -4.85 12.66 -9.84
C PHE A 108 -3.70 11.69 -9.56
N HIS A 109 -3.83 10.82 -8.57
CA HIS A 109 -2.83 9.83 -8.22
C HIS A 109 -2.53 8.88 -9.39
N LYS A 110 -3.56 8.31 -9.98
CA LYS A 110 -3.45 7.44 -11.15
C LYS A 110 -2.86 8.16 -12.37
N LYS A 111 -3.33 9.37 -12.65
CA LYS A 111 -2.82 10.19 -13.76
C LYS A 111 -1.37 10.60 -13.56
N PHE A 112 -0.92 10.84 -12.33
CA PHE A 112 0.47 11.20 -12.03
C PHE A 112 1.41 10.03 -12.32
N PHE A 113 1.06 8.81 -11.90
CA PHE A 113 1.79 7.60 -12.27
C PHE A 113 1.84 7.42 -13.78
N TYR A 114 0.69 7.50 -14.47
CA TYR A 114 0.61 7.36 -15.92
C TYR A 114 1.48 8.40 -16.65
N ALA A 115 1.42 9.65 -16.22
CA ALA A 115 2.20 10.72 -16.84
C ALA A 115 3.71 10.51 -16.66
N TYR A 116 4.13 9.97 -15.52
CA TYR A 116 5.53 9.66 -15.27
C TYR A 116 6.02 8.50 -16.16
N HIS A 117 5.30 7.38 -16.19
CA HIS A 117 5.76 6.15 -16.83
C HIS A 117 5.44 6.08 -18.32
N GLU A 118 4.28 6.55 -18.75
CA GLU A 118 3.84 6.42 -20.13
C GLU A 118 4.08 7.70 -20.95
N GLN A 119 4.02 8.89 -20.32
CA GLN A 119 4.26 10.15 -20.99
C GLN A 119 5.68 10.71 -20.74
N GLN A 120 6.53 9.98 -20.00
CA GLN A 120 7.92 10.34 -19.69
C GLN A 120 8.08 11.70 -19.00
N ARG A 121 7.10 12.12 -18.20
CA ARG A 121 7.17 13.36 -17.42
C ARG A 121 7.96 13.15 -16.14
N THR A 122 9.07 13.86 -15.98
CA THR A 122 9.96 13.65 -14.82
C THR A 122 9.54 14.36 -13.54
N PHE A 123 8.65 15.35 -13.62
CA PHE A 123 8.22 16.17 -12.48
C PHE A 123 9.38 16.66 -11.61
N ALA A 124 10.40 17.23 -12.25
CA ALA A 124 11.66 17.59 -11.60
C ALA A 124 11.61 18.93 -10.81
N SER A 125 10.49 19.65 -10.85
CA SER A 125 10.30 20.92 -10.16
C SER A 125 8.87 21.09 -9.64
N LYS A 126 8.68 21.97 -8.64
CA LYS A 126 7.35 22.39 -8.19
C LYS A 126 6.48 22.85 -9.36
N GLU A 127 7.06 23.67 -10.24
CA GLU A 127 6.34 24.22 -11.39
C GLU A 127 5.82 23.12 -12.31
N SER A 128 6.62 22.09 -12.62
CA SER A 128 6.20 20.96 -13.46
C SER A 128 5.05 20.17 -12.82
N VAL A 129 5.04 20.01 -11.50
CA VAL A 129 3.94 19.36 -10.75
C VAL A 129 2.69 20.23 -10.81
N VAL A 130 2.79 21.54 -10.50
CA VAL A 130 1.65 22.46 -10.50
C VAL A 130 1.03 22.52 -11.89
N ASN A 131 1.83 22.75 -12.94
CA ASN A 131 1.34 22.82 -14.31
C ASN A 131 0.64 21.53 -14.75
N PHE A 132 1.16 20.38 -14.33
CA PHE A 132 0.50 19.09 -14.60
C PHE A 132 -0.87 19.03 -13.92
N LEU A 133 -0.96 19.27 -12.61
CA LEU A 133 -2.22 19.18 -11.87
C LEU A 133 -3.27 20.16 -12.42
N VAL A 134 -2.86 21.38 -12.77
CA VAL A 134 -3.73 22.37 -13.42
C VAL A 134 -4.21 21.88 -14.78
N SER A 135 -3.33 21.27 -15.58
CA SER A 135 -3.71 20.68 -16.89
C SER A 135 -4.70 19.52 -16.76
N GLN A 136 -4.76 18.89 -15.57
CA GLN A 136 -5.72 17.83 -15.24
C GLN A 136 -7.00 18.37 -14.58
N GLY A 137 -7.17 19.69 -14.49
CA GLY A 137 -8.38 20.35 -14.00
C GLY A 137 -8.35 20.81 -12.55
N ALA A 138 -7.17 20.72 -11.87
CA ALA A 138 -7.05 21.27 -10.53
C ALA A 138 -6.99 22.80 -10.56
N ASP A 139 -7.56 23.45 -9.54
CA ASP A 139 -7.44 24.89 -9.36
C ASP A 139 -6.00 25.28 -8.99
N LYS A 140 -5.43 26.24 -9.74
CA LYS A 140 -4.03 26.63 -9.61
C LYS A 140 -3.70 27.15 -8.22
N GLU A 141 -4.54 28.04 -7.68
CA GLU A 141 -4.30 28.69 -6.39
C GLU A 141 -4.31 27.64 -5.27
N ASN A 142 -5.26 26.71 -5.29
CA ASN A 142 -5.34 25.61 -4.35
C ASN A 142 -4.12 24.69 -4.43
N VAL A 143 -3.65 24.36 -5.64
CA VAL A 143 -2.44 23.54 -5.82
C VAL A 143 -1.22 24.22 -5.24
N GLU A 144 -0.97 25.49 -5.60
CA GLU A 144 0.20 26.26 -5.15
C GLU A 144 0.22 26.46 -3.63
N LYS A 145 -0.95 26.78 -3.05
CA LYS A 145 -1.17 26.93 -1.60
C LYS A 145 -0.88 25.62 -0.86
N ASN A 146 -1.50 24.53 -1.29
CA ASN A 146 -1.34 23.23 -0.62
C ASN A 146 0.09 22.71 -0.76
N PHE A 147 0.69 22.82 -1.94
CA PHE A 147 2.07 22.38 -2.18
C PHE A 147 3.09 23.05 -1.24
N SER A 148 2.86 24.29 -0.85
CA SER A 148 3.74 25.06 0.03
C SER A 148 3.28 25.08 1.49
N SER A 149 2.17 24.40 1.82
CA SER A 149 1.57 24.45 3.15
C SER A 149 2.42 23.74 4.21
N GLU A 150 2.23 24.17 5.45
CA GLU A 150 2.79 23.51 6.62
C GLU A 150 2.20 22.10 6.80
N LEU A 151 0.92 21.91 6.51
CA LEU A 151 0.26 20.61 6.55
C LEU A 151 0.95 19.58 5.66
N VAL A 152 1.21 19.92 4.39
CA VAL A 152 1.91 19.04 3.45
C VAL A 152 3.35 18.79 3.92
N SER A 153 4.03 19.82 4.43
CA SER A 153 5.38 19.68 4.99
C SER A 153 5.42 18.69 6.16
N LYS A 154 4.46 18.79 7.08
CA LYS A 154 4.33 17.90 8.22
C LYS A 154 4.04 16.45 7.78
N LYS A 155 3.12 16.25 6.82
CA LYS A 155 2.83 14.91 6.28
C LYS A 155 4.04 14.24 5.63
N VAL A 156 4.86 15.01 4.92
CA VAL A 156 6.12 14.50 4.36
C VAL A 156 7.12 14.13 5.44
N GLN A 157 7.22 14.93 6.50
CA GLN A 157 8.10 14.61 7.64
C GLN A 157 7.62 13.35 8.38
N GLU A 158 6.30 13.20 8.58
CA GLU A 158 5.71 11.98 9.15
C GLU A 158 6.03 10.75 8.29
N ALA A 159 5.91 10.83 6.97
CA ALA A 159 6.26 9.74 6.08
C ALA A 159 7.76 9.39 6.13
N ASN A 160 8.64 10.41 6.23
CA ASN A 160 10.07 10.18 6.37
C ASN A 160 10.42 9.52 7.72
N TYR A 161 9.76 9.93 8.80
CA TYR A 161 9.91 9.27 10.10
C TYR A 161 9.43 7.80 10.05
N MET A 162 8.32 7.53 9.38
CA MET A 162 7.80 6.16 9.21
C MET A 162 8.73 5.31 8.33
N LEU A 163 9.38 5.88 7.30
CA LEU A 163 10.37 5.19 6.49
C LEU A 163 11.48 4.59 7.36
N GLU A 164 12.00 5.37 8.30
CA GLU A 164 13.05 4.94 9.24
C GLU A 164 12.50 3.93 10.25
N THR A 165 11.33 4.23 10.84
CA THR A 165 10.67 3.37 11.84
C THR A 165 10.37 1.98 11.29
N TYR A 166 9.91 1.88 10.05
CA TYR A 166 9.59 0.60 9.41
C TYR A 166 10.78 -0.01 8.67
N GLN A 167 11.95 0.61 8.74
CA GLN A 167 13.17 0.13 8.08
C GLN A 167 12.93 -0.17 6.60
N ILE A 168 12.25 0.76 5.88
CA ILE A 168 11.93 0.60 4.48
C ILE A 168 13.16 0.95 3.66
N ASP A 169 13.71 -0.03 2.95
CA ASP A 169 14.90 0.08 2.10
C ASP A 169 14.60 0.01 0.61
N SER A 170 13.40 -0.37 0.24
CA SER A 170 12.97 -0.58 -1.14
C SER A 170 11.45 -0.41 -1.30
N VAL A 171 11.01 -0.16 -2.54
CA VAL A 171 9.59 -0.03 -2.89
C VAL A 171 9.26 -0.84 -4.15
N PRO A 172 8.03 -1.38 -4.26
CA PRO A 172 6.96 -1.30 -3.27
C PRO A 172 7.24 -2.15 -2.04
N ALA A 173 6.71 -1.72 -0.89
CA ALA A 173 6.67 -2.52 0.32
C ALA A 173 5.32 -2.37 1.02
N MET A 174 4.86 -3.46 1.66
CA MET A 174 3.63 -3.46 2.45
C MET A 174 3.98 -3.51 3.93
N ILE A 175 3.37 -2.63 4.72
CA ILE A 175 3.48 -2.61 6.17
C ILE A 175 2.10 -2.92 6.75
N ILE A 176 2.01 -3.94 7.60
CA ILE A 176 0.74 -4.36 8.18
C ILE A 176 0.78 -4.20 9.69
N ASN A 177 -0.17 -3.43 10.19
CA ASN A 177 -0.43 -3.14 11.60
C ASN A 177 0.79 -2.59 12.37
N ASP A 178 1.67 -1.84 11.65
CA ASP A 178 2.94 -1.29 12.17
C ASP A 178 3.95 -2.35 12.62
N LYS A 179 3.71 -3.61 12.33
CA LYS A 179 4.40 -4.76 12.90
C LYS A 179 5.11 -5.61 11.84
N TYR A 180 4.49 -5.81 10.70
CA TYR A 180 5.01 -6.69 9.66
C TYR A 180 5.39 -5.90 8.42
N LYS A 181 6.53 -6.24 7.83
CA LYS A 181 7.00 -5.70 6.55
C LYS A 181 7.12 -6.80 5.51
N ILE A 182 6.59 -6.54 4.31
CA ILE A 182 6.74 -7.40 3.14
C ILE A 182 7.40 -6.56 2.06
N SER A 183 8.58 -6.93 1.62
CA SER A 183 9.28 -6.27 0.51
C SER A 183 9.05 -7.02 -0.82
N GLY A 184 9.24 -6.31 -1.95
CA GLY A 184 9.17 -6.94 -3.27
C GLY A 184 10.18 -8.09 -3.44
N ARG A 185 11.34 -8.00 -2.76
CA ARG A 185 12.38 -9.06 -2.76
C ARG A 185 11.90 -10.34 -2.09
N MET A 186 11.16 -10.22 -0.97
CA MET A 186 10.61 -11.36 -0.23
C MET A 186 9.46 -11.99 -0.99
N ALA A 187 8.54 -11.17 -1.47
CA ALA A 187 7.34 -11.64 -2.16
C ALA A 187 7.61 -12.21 -3.56
N LYS A 188 8.61 -11.68 -4.29
CA LYS A 188 9.01 -12.04 -5.67
C LYS A 188 7.98 -11.69 -6.75
N THR A 189 6.68 -11.79 -6.48
CA THR A 189 5.59 -11.37 -7.38
C THR A 189 4.61 -10.46 -6.65
N TYR A 190 3.81 -9.70 -7.41
CA TYR A 190 2.80 -8.80 -6.85
C TYR A 190 1.65 -9.58 -6.21
N GLU A 191 1.21 -10.67 -6.86
CA GLU A 191 0.18 -11.56 -6.33
C GLU A 191 0.60 -12.13 -4.98
N ARG A 192 1.83 -12.66 -4.90
CA ARG A 192 2.35 -13.23 -3.66
C ARG A 192 2.49 -12.17 -2.55
N MET A 193 2.84 -10.93 -2.88
CA MET A 193 2.86 -9.84 -1.90
C MET A 193 1.47 -9.62 -1.26
N LEU A 194 0.41 -9.73 -2.06
CA LEU A 194 -0.97 -9.60 -1.59
C LEU A 194 -1.45 -10.85 -0.84
N GLU A 195 -1.03 -12.04 -1.26
CA GLU A 195 -1.32 -13.31 -0.55
C GLU A 195 -0.67 -13.32 0.84
N ILE A 196 0.60 -12.92 0.96
CA ILE A 196 1.27 -12.75 2.25
C ILE A 196 0.54 -11.69 3.09
N SER A 197 0.10 -10.59 2.48
CA SER A 197 -0.67 -9.55 3.19
C SER A 197 -1.99 -10.10 3.73
N ASP A 198 -2.71 -10.91 2.96
CA ASP A 198 -3.96 -11.54 3.39
C ASP A 198 -3.73 -12.52 4.54
N PHE A 199 -2.68 -13.33 4.46
CA PHE A 199 -2.28 -14.23 5.54
C PHE A 199 -2.01 -13.47 6.85
N ILE A 200 -1.23 -12.37 6.80
CA ILE A 200 -0.92 -11.57 7.98
C ILE A 200 -2.17 -10.87 8.53
N ILE A 201 -3.05 -10.37 7.68
CA ILE A 201 -4.33 -9.80 8.09
C ILE A 201 -5.16 -10.81 8.87
N ASP A 202 -5.20 -12.05 8.42
CA ASP A 202 -5.94 -13.12 9.12
C ASP A 202 -5.28 -13.53 10.43
N LEU A 203 -3.94 -13.49 10.52
CA LEU A 203 -3.24 -13.65 11.81
C LEU A 203 -3.64 -12.55 12.80
N GLU A 204 -3.66 -11.28 12.34
CA GLU A 204 -4.06 -10.14 13.17
C GLU A 204 -5.54 -10.22 13.59
N ARG A 205 -6.43 -10.70 12.75
CA ARG A 205 -7.85 -10.95 13.08
C ARG A 205 -7.99 -12.03 14.16
N LYS A 206 -7.29 -13.17 13.98
CA LYS A 206 -7.27 -14.26 14.95
C LYS A 206 -6.73 -13.83 16.32
N SER A 207 -5.72 -12.96 16.34
CA SER A 207 -5.13 -12.44 17.57
C SER A 207 -6.06 -11.51 18.37
N ARG A 208 -6.96 -10.80 17.70
CA ARG A 208 -7.92 -9.86 18.30
C ARG A 208 -9.17 -10.53 18.87
N SER A 209 -9.44 -11.75 18.43
CA SER A 209 -10.61 -12.53 18.86
C SER A 209 -10.37 -13.36 20.12
N LYS A 210 -9.14 -13.33 20.63
CA LYS A 210 -8.74 -13.96 21.91
C LYS A 210 -8.71 -12.93 23.03
#